data_326629372c7398cce3ff88558115b10f
#
_entry.id   326629372c7398cce3ff88558115b10f
#
_cell.length_a   1.000
_cell.length_b   1.000
_cell.length_c   1.000
_cell.angle_alpha   90.00
_cell.angle_beta   90.00
_cell.angle_gamma   90.00
#
_symmetry.space_group_name_H-M   'P 1'
#
loop_
_entity.id
_entity.type
_entity.pdbx_description
1 polymer ?
#
loop_
_entity_poly.entity_id
_entity_poly.type
_entity_poly.pdbx_seq_one_letter_code
_entity_poly.pdbx_strand_id
1 'polypeptide(L)'
;MTATVTAEQIEALFTRESGEYLFARWGRPIVPVVFGVDDKTLSIVKGAVEAVVELAGHSMAETDPELGVNLMFFFFRDWEELLAVPDLDRLVPDLRDLIPRLQEVGANQYRFFRFDEADAIKAAFVFMRMDEELSQIPAETLALSQVVQTIVLWSDMAFHHASALAQVPGGDRIILRPDIAAVIRASYDPVMPAVAHDNSHALRLAARILPN
;
A
#
# COMPACT_ATOMS: atom_id res chain seq x y z
N MET A 1 24.82 11.75 -3.03
CA MET A 1 24.20 11.79 -4.37
C MET A 1 22.93 10.96 -4.27
N THR A 2 21.76 11.59 -4.29
CA THR A 2 20.48 10.89 -4.33
C THR A 2 20.37 10.25 -5.70
N ALA A 3 20.32 8.92 -5.77
CA ALA A 3 20.13 8.23 -7.05
C ALA A 3 18.77 8.67 -7.62
N THR A 4 18.80 9.36 -8.75
CA THR A 4 17.60 9.79 -9.45
C THR A 4 16.96 8.53 -10.06
N VAL A 5 15.73 8.22 -9.68
CA VAL A 5 14.97 7.10 -10.27
C VAL A 5 14.69 7.39 -11.75
N THR A 6 14.94 6.41 -12.64
CA THR A 6 14.69 6.56 -14.08
C THR A 6 13.24 6.27 -14.45
N ALA A 7 12.81 6.70 -15.65
CA ALA A 7 11.47 6.40 -16.15
C ALA A 7 11.21 4.89 -16.27
N GLU A 8 12.22 4.12 -16.71
CA GLU A 8 12.15 2.65 -16.83
C GLU A 8 11.99 1.98 -15.47
N GLN A 9 12.67 2.51 -14.43
CA GLN A 9 12.53 2.02 -13.07
C GLN A 9 11.13 2.32 -12.51
N ILE A 10 10.56 3.49 -12.83
CA ILE A 10 9.19 3.84 -12.45
C ILE A 10 8.19 2.98 -13.22
N GLU A 11 8.39 2.76 -14.52
CA GLU A 11 7.54 1.91 -15.34
C GLU A 11 7.46 0.49 -14.74
N ALA A 12 8.58 -0.07 -14.33
CA ALA A 12 8.65 -1.40 -13.72
C ALA A 12 7.85 -1.49 -12.40
N LEU A 13 7.70 -0.40 -11.64
CA LEU A 13 6.90 -0.36 -10.41
C LEU A 13 5.39 -0.49 -10.66
N PHE A 14 4.93 -0.22 -11.87
CA PHE A 14 3.52 -0.22 -12.25
C PHE A 14 3.19 -1.20 -13.38
N THR A 15 4.18 -1.88 -13.95
CA THR A 15 3.97 -2.92 -14.97
C THR A 15 3.83 -4.29 -14.29
N ARG A 16 2.68 -4.93 -14.51
CA ARG A 16 2.36 -6.25 -13.96
C ARG A 16 3.16 -7.35 -14.63
N GLU A 17 3.20 -8.54 -14.03
CA GLU A 17 3.80 -9.74 -14.64
C GLU A 17 3.20 -10.03 -16.02
N SER A 18 1.91 -9.71 -16.25
CA SER A 18 1.25 -9.80 -17.55
C SER A 18 1.79 -8.85 -18.63
N GLY A 19 2.63 -7.88 -18.27
CA GLY A 19 3.10 -6.80 -19.13
C GLY A 19 2.17 -5.59 -19.20
N GLU A 20 1.02 -5.62 -18.52
CA GLU A 20 0.09 -4.50 -18.47
C GLU A 20 0.61 -3.41 -17.53
N TYR A 21 0.65 -2.15 -17.99
CA TYR A 21 0.89 -0.98 -17.16
C TYR A 21 -0.42 -0.56 -16.50
N LEU A 22 -0.43 -0.50 -15.17
CA LEU A 22 -1.60 -0.06 -14.41
C LEU A 22 -1.16 0.76 -13.20
N PHE A 23 -1.56 2.01 -13.18
CA PHE A 23 -1.40 2.92 -12.06
C PHE A 23 -2.76 3.39 -11.55
N ALA A 24 -2.93 3.39 -10.23
CA ALA A 24 -4.04 4.06 -9.55
C ALA A 24 -3.57 4.64 -8.22
N ARG A 25 -4.16 5.78 -7.82
CA ARG A 25 -4.01 6.36 -6.49
C ARG A 25 -5.37 6.62 -5.85
N TRP A 26 -5.37 6.97 -4.59
CA TRP A 26 -6.61 7.30 -3.87
C TRP A 26 -7.33 8.47 -4.53
N GLY A 27 -8.63 8.27 -4.79
CA GLY A 27 -9.54 9.28 -5.33
C GLY A 27 -10.26 10.09 -4.26
N ARG A 28 -10.09 9.72 -2.97
CA ARG A 28 -10.78 10.30 -1.82
C ARG A 28 -9.89 10.31 -0.58
N PRO A 29 -10.21 11.11 0.46
CA PRO A 29 -9.48 11.10 1.73
C PRO A 29 -9.43 9.71 2.36
N ILE A 30 -8.32 9.40 3.02
CA ILE A 30 -8.09 8.10 3.66
C ILE A 30 -8.64 8.12 5.09
N VAL A 31 -9.40 7.07 5.45
CA VAL A 31 -9.97 6.85 6.79
C VAL A 31 -9.52 5.48 7.29
N PRO A 32 -8.43 5.39 8.09
CA PRO A 32 -7.87 4.13 8.53
C PRO A 32 -8.60 3.53 9.74
N VAL A 33 -8.68 2.20 9.78
CA VAL A 33 -9.03 1.41 10.95
C VAL A 33 -8.12 0.20 11.05
N VAL A 34 -7.80 -0.22 12.27
CA VAL A 34 -6.90 -1.32 12.56
C VAL A 34 -7.57 -2.29 13.51
N PHE A 35 -7.57 -3.58 13.18
CA PHE A 35 -8.15 -4.67 13.95
C PHE A 35 -7.07 -5.67 14.40
N GLY A 36 -7.25 -6.26 15.60
CA GLY A 36 -6.43 -7.36 16.08
C GLY A 36 -5.10 -6.95 16.71
N VAL A 37 -4.96 -5.69 17.15
CA VAL A 37 -3.74 -5.16 17.77
C VAL A 37 -4.05 -4.47 19.11
N ASP A 38 -3.02 -4.28 19.93
CA ASP A 38 -3.06 -3.44 21.14
C ASP A 38 -2.99 -1.93 20.79
N ASP A 39 -3.26 -1.07 21.80
CA ASP A 39 -3.26 0.39 21.63
C ASP A 39 -1.92 0.95 21.19
N LYS A 40 -0.81 0.33 21.59
CA LYS A 40 0.54 0.74 21.19
C LYS A 40 0.75 0.50 19.69
N THR A 41 0.44 -0.69 19.23
CA THR A 41 0.55 -1.06 17.81
C THR A 41 -0.44 -0.26 16.96
N LEU A 42 -1.66 -0.03 17.46
CA LEU A 42 -2.64 0.84 16.82
C LEU A 42 -2.06 2.24 16.57
N SER A 43 -1.41 2.84 17.58
CA SER A 43 -0.80 4.17 17.47
C SER A 43 0.34 4.18 16.45
N ILE A 44 1.14 3.11 16.38
CA ILE A 44 2.23 2.96 15.40
C ILE A 44 1.66 2.92 13.97
N VAL A 45 0.63 2.09 13.72
CA VAL A 45 0.02 1.98 12.38
C VAL A 45 -0.61 3.31 11.96
N LYS A 46 -1.35 3.98 12.85
CA LYS A 46 -1.92 5.30 12.57
C LYS A 46 -0.85 6.33 12.26
N GLY A 47 0.23 6.40 13.03
CA GLY A 47 1.35 7.29 12.77
C GLY A 47 2.05 7.03 11.43
N ALA A 48 2.16 5.76 11.02
CA ALA A 48 2.67 5.41 9.70
C ALA A 48 1.74 5.88 8.57
N VAL A 49 0.40 5.74 8.74
CA VAL A 49 -0.58 6.26 7.76
C VAL A 49 -0.47 7.77 7.64
N GLU A 50 -0.47 8.49 8.75
CA GLU A 50 -0.33 9.96 8.78
C GLU A 50 0.95 10.40 8.05
N ALA A 51 2.10 9.80 8.36
CA ALA A 51 3.38 10.15 7.75
C ALA A 51 3.42 9.91 6.23
N VAL A 52 2.85 8.80 5.75
CA VAL A 52 2.84 8.49 4.30
C VAL A 52 1.81 9.32 3.55
N VAL A 53 0.66 9.60 4.16
CA VAL A 53 -0.38 10.49 3.57
C VAL A 53 0.16 11.92 3.49
N GLU A 54 0.85 12.42 4.51
CA GLU A 54 1.52 13.72 4.49
C GLU A 54 2.62 13.77 3.41
N LEU A 55 3.46 12.73 3.33
CA LEU A 55 4.47 12.59 2.27
C LEU A 55 3.88 12.69 0.87
N ALA A 56 2.73 12.06 0.67
CA ALA A 56 2.01 12.07 -0.60
C ALA A 56 1.36 13.45 -0.90
N GLY A 57 1.24 14.32 0.08
CA GLY A 57 0.43 15.55 -0.03
C GLY A 57 -1.06 15.26 -0.18
N HIS A 58 -1.50 14.10 0.33
CA HIS A 58 -2.90 13.67 0.32
C HIS A 58 -3.59 14.04 1.64
N SER A 59 -4.87 13.70 1.79
CA SER A 59 -5.66 14.05 2.97
C SER A 59 -6.22 12.81 3.69
N MET A 60 -6.42 12.96 4.98
CA MET A 60 -7.20 12.04 5.82
C MET A 60 -8.53 12.67 6.20
N ALA A 61 -9.51 11.84 6.56
CA ALA A 61 -10.79 12.28 7.11
C ALA A 61 -11.17 11.43 8.33
N GLU A 62 -12.16 11.90 9.10
CA GLU A 62 -12.69 11.15 10.25
C GLU A 62 -13.65 10.04 9.82
N THR A 63 -14.32 10.21 8.68
CA THR A 63 -15.26 9.23 8.15
C THR A 63 -15.31 9.31 6.62
N ASP A 64 -15.49 8.15 5.98
CA ASP A 64 -15.81 8.04 4.55
C ASP A 64 -17.34 8.06 4.39
N PRO A 65 -17.92 8.89 3.50
CA PRO A 65 -19.36 9.03 3.34
C PRO A 65 -20.08 7.76 2.91
N GLU A 66 -19.39 6.83 2.25
CA GLU A 66 -19.97 5.61 1.69
C GLU A 66 -19.67 4.38 2.55
N LEU A 67 -18.44 4.26 3.05
CA LEU A 67 -17.94 3.06 3.74
C LEU A 67 -17.73 3.27 5.25
N GLY A 68 -17.84 4.52 5.75
CA GLY A 68 -17.45 4.89 7.12
C GLY A 68 -15.93 4.91 7.29
N VAL A 69 -15.25 3.82 6.93
CA VAL A 69 -13.78 3.66 6.87
C VAL A 69 -13.40 3.05 5.53
N ASN A 70 -12.21 3.35 5.02
CA ASN A 70 -11.81 2.89 3.69
C ASN A 70 -10.40 2.30 3.60
N LEU A 71 -9.57 2.41 4.64
CA LEU A 71 -8.29 1.70 4.74
C LEU A 71 -8.32 0.82 6.00
N MET A 72 -8.39 -0.49 5.80
CA MET A 72 -8.61 -1.46 6.87
C MET A 72 -7.42 -2.39 7.00
N PHE A 73 -6.84 -2.46 8.20
CA PHE A 73 -5.77 -3.39 8.55
C PHE A 73 -6.32 -4.47 9.48
N PHE A 74 -6.10 -5.73 9.11
CA PHE A 74 -6.48 -6.90 9.90
C PHE A 74 -5.21 -7.67 10.29
N PHE A 75 -4.96 -7.77 11.59
CA PHE A 75 -3.93 -8.61 12.17
C PHE A 75 -4.60 -9.82 12.82
N PHE A 76 -4.20 -11.02 12.44
CA PHE A 76 -4.81 -12.28 12.89
C PHE A 76 -3.75 -13.40 12.90
N ARG A 77 -4.08 -14.57 13.46
CA ARG A 77 -3.19 -15.71 13.50
C ARG A 77 -3.50 -16.73 12.41
N ASP A 78 -4.78 -16.96 12.16
CA ASP A 78 -5.24 -17.93 11.19
C ASP A 78 -6.19 -17.27 10.16
N TRP A 79 -6.02 -17.62 8.88
CA TRP A 79 -6.82 -17.05 7.79
C TRP A 79 -8.33 -17.23 7.99
N GLU A 80 -8.74 -18.33 8.65
CA GLU A 80 -10.14 -18.65 8.94
C GLU A 80 -10.81 -17.65 9.89
N GLU A 81 -10.05 -16.91 10.69
CA GLU A 81 -10.59 -15.86 11.57
C GLU A 81 -11.32 -14.78 10.75
N LEU A 82 -10.89 -14.53 9.50
CA LEU A 82 -11.53 -13.56 8.62
C LEU A 82 -12.97 -13.95 8.26
N LEU A 83 -13.30 -15.24 8.26
CA LEU A 83 -14.66 -15.72 7.98
C LEU A 83 -15.65 -15.38 9.11
N ALA A 84 -15.15 -15.09 10.30
CA ALA A 84 -15.94 -14.69 11.45
C ALA A 84 -16.14 -13.16 11.56
N VAL A 85 -15.43 -12.38 10.72
CA VAL A 85 -15.59 -10.91 10.69
C VAL A 85 -16.92 -10.55 10.02
N PRO A 86 -17.83 -9.86 10.73
CA PRO A 86 -19.15 -9.52 10.17
C PRO A 86 -19.02 -8.71 8.87
N ASP A 87 -19.82 -9.09 7.87
CA ASP A 87 -19.95 -8.41 6.58
C ASP A 87 -18.64 -8.28 5.74
N LEU A 88 -17.54 -8.90 6.14
CA LEU A 88 -16.28 -8.83 5.40
C LEU A 88 -16.39 -9.48 4.02
N ASP A 89 -17.17 -10.55 3.89
CA ASP A 89 -17.46 -11.23 2.63
C ASP A 89 -18.22 -10.36 1.61
N ARG A 90 -18.96 -9.33 2.07
CA ARG A 90 -19.59 -8.32 1.20
C ARG A 90 -18.58 -7.28 0.70
N LEU A 91 -17.55 -7.02 1.48
CA LEU A 91 -16.52 -6.05 1.16
C LEU A 91 -15.40 -6.65 0.32
N VAL A 92 -15.07 -7.92 0.58
CA VAL A 92 -14.06 -8.71 -0.14
C VAL A 92 -14.76 -9.89 -0.84
N PRO A 93 -15.05 -9.80 -2.14
CA PRO A 93 -15.69 -10.87 -2.88
C PRO A 93 -14.89 -12.17 -2.82
N ASP A 94 -15.59 -13.30 -2.85
CA ASP A 94 -15.01 -14.64 -2.88
C ASP A 94 -14.03 -14.96 -1.72
N LEU A 95 -14.19 -14.26 -0.57
CA LEU A 95 -13.33 -14.44 0.61
C LEU A 95 -13.18 -15.92 1.01
N ARG A 96 -14.27 -16.71 0.93
CA ARG A 96 -14.28 -18.14 1.27
C ARG A 96 -13.40 -18.98 0.34
N ASP A 97 -13.32 -18.63 -0.93
CA ASP A 97 -12.52 -19.32 -1.94
C ASP A 97 -11.07 -18.80 -1.97
N LEU A 98 -10.88 -17.55 -1.55
CA LEU A 98 -9.57 -16.91 -1.44
C LEU A 98 -8.73 -17.54 -0.32
N ILE A 99 -9.30 -17.78 0.87
CA ILE A 99 -8.57 -18.25 2.05
C ILE A 99 -7.80 -19.56 1.78
N PRO A 100 -8.41 -20.65 1.25
CA PRO A 100 -7.68 -21.86 0.93
C PRO A 100 -6.51 -21.66 -0.01
N ARG A 101 -6.65 -20.77 -1.00
CA ARG A 101 -5.59 -20.44 -1.96
C ARG A 101 -4.42 -19.72 -1.29
N LEU A 102 -4.69 -18.79 -0.36
CA LEU A 102 -3.64 -18.13 0.40
C LEU A 102 -2.90 -19.09 1.32
N GLN A 103 -3.60 -20.05 1.90
CA GLN A 103 -3.01 -21.11 2.74
C GLN A 103 -2.14 -22.06 1.92
N GLU A 104 -2.61 -22.48 0.74
CA GLU A 104 -1.87 -23.38 -0.15
C GLU A 104 -0.50 -22.80 -0.58
N VAL A 105 -0.44 -21.48 -0.84
CA VAL A 105 0.82 -20.82 -1.19
C VAL A 105 1.60 -20.33 0.04
N GLY A 106 1.13 -20.63 1.26
CA GLY A 106 1.79 -20.21 2.50
C GLY A 106 1.82 -18.69 2.71
N ALA A 107 0.89 -17.93 2.09
CA ALA A 107 0.86 -16.48 2.22
C ALA A 107 0.67 -16.04 3.68
N ASN A 108 1.41 -15.01 4.09
CA ASN A 108 1.21 -14.35 5.38
C ASN A 108 0.69 -12.91 5.23
N GLN A 109 0.61 -12.41 4.01
CA GLN A 109 0.10 -11.09 3.69
C GLN A 109 -0.76 -11.15 2.43
N TYR A 110 -1.85 -10.38 2.41
CA TYR A 110 -2.67 -10.19 1.24
C TYR A 110 -3.27 -8.77 1.24
N ARG A 111 -3.36 -8.14 0.08
CA ARG A 111 -3.98 -6.83 -0.10
C ARG A 111 -5.06 -6.91 -1.15
N PHE A 112 -6.21 -6.32 -0.84
CA PHE A 112 -7.33 -6.22 -1.75
C PHE A 112 -7.73 -4.76 -1.89
N PHE A 113 -7.93 -4.31 -3.13
CA PHE A 113 -8.32 -2.94 -3.43
C PHE A 113 -9.71 -2.90 -4.05
N ARG A 114 -10.46 -1.86 -3.72
CA ARG A 114 -11.68 -1.50 -4.43
C ARG A 114 -11.47 -0.15 -5.11
N PHE A 115 -12.08 -0.03 -6.28
CA PHE A 115 -11.97 1.15 -7.11
C PHE A 115 -13.33 1.84 -7.25
N ASP A 116 -13.32 3.12 -7.52
CA ASP A 116 -14.51 3.89 -7.86
C ASP A 116 -14.83 3.78 -9.37
N GLU A 117 -15.84 4.52 -9.83
CA GLU A 117 -16.24 4.52 -11.24
C GLU A 117 -15.18 5.07 -12.21
N ALA A 118 -14.18 5.79 -11.69
CA ALA A 118 -13.06 6.33 -12.44
C ALA A 118 -11.79 5.48 -12.28
N ASP A 119 -11.90 4.25 -11.73
CA ASP A 119 -10.81 3.32 -11.42
C ASP A 119 -9.78 3.85 -10.41
N ALA A 120 -10.06 4.96 -9.70
CA ALA A 120 -9.22 5.42 -8.60
C ALA A 120 -9.44 4.55 -7.35
N ILE A 121 -8.43 4.42 -6.48
CA ILE A 121 -8.54 3.64 -5.25
C ILE A 121 -9.63 4.28 -4.36
N LYS A 122 -10.63 3.46 -4.02
CA LYS A 122 -11.75 3.81 -3.16
C LYS A 122 -11.60 3.21 -1.76
N ALA A 123 -11.10 1.98 -1.68
CA ALA A 123 -10.80 1.30 -0.42
C ALA A 123 -9.64 0.31 -0.58
N ALA A 124 -8.94 0.04 0.52
CA ALA A 124 -7.92 -0.99 0.61
C ALA A 124 -8.08 -1.80 1.90
N PHE A 125 -7.89 -3.11 1.77
CA PHE A 125 -7.93 -4.10 2.85
C PHE A 125 -6.56 -4.76 2.91
N VAL A 126 -5.94 -4.71 4.09
CA VAL A 126 -4.61 -5.28 4.35
C VAL A 126 -4.78 -6.40 5.35
N PHE A 127 -4.49 -7.62 4.93
CA PHE A 127 -4.60 -8.82 5.74
C PHE A 127 -3.20 -9.30 6.10
N MET A 128 -2.92 -9.46 7.39
CA MET A 128 -1.62 -9.89 7.91
C MET A 128 -1.81 -11.05 8.89
N ARG A 129 -1.44 -12.24 8.43
CA ARG A 129 -1.39 -13.42 9.28
C ARG A 129 -0.07 -13.40 10.06
N MET A 130 -0.15 -13.09 11.35
CA MET A 130 1.00 -12.94 12.25
C MET A 130 1.61 -14.32 12.58
N ASP A 131 2.43 -14.82 11.65
CA ASP A 131 3.24 -16.01 11.82
C ASP A 131 4.59 -15.68 12.53
N GLU A 132 5.47 -16.67 12.62
CA GLU A 132 6.77 -16.50 13.24
C GLU A 132 7.63 -15.45 12.51
N GLU A 133 7.55 -15.37 11.18
CA GLU A 133 8.32 -14.43 10.36
C GLU A 133 7.87 -13.00 10.59
N LEU A 134 6.57 -12.70 10.39
CA LEU A 134 6.04 -11.34 10.57
C LEU A 134 6.13 -10.86 12.01
N SER A 135 6.02 -11.77 13.00
CA SER A 135 6.11 -11.44 14.42
C SER A 135 7.52 -11.00 14.85
N GLN A 136 8.57 -11.31 14.08
CA GLN A 136 9.93 -10.83 14.33
C GLN A 136 10.20 -9.43 13.77
N ILE A 137 9.33 -8.92 12.88
CA ILE A 137 9.52 -7.61 12.28
C ILE A 137 9.07 -6.53 13.27
N PRO A 138 9.89 -5.49 13.55
CA PRO A 138 9.45 -4.36 14.38
C PRO A 138 8.15 -3.76 13.85
N ALA A 139 7.22 -3.43 14.75
CA ALA A 139 5.89 -2.93 14.40
C ALA A 139 5.95 -1.67 13.51
N GLU A 140 6.91 -0.78 13.77
CA GLU A 140 7.14 0.43 12.97
C GLU A 140 7.53 0.10 11.53
N THR A 141 8.40 -0.91 11.34
CA THR A 141 8.85 -1.35 10.02
C THR A 141 7.70 -2.01 9.26
N LEU A 142 6.97 -2.90 9.93
CA LEU A 142 5.83 -3.59 9.33
C LEU A 142 4.74 -2.59 8.93
N ALA A 143 4.36 -1.68 9.84
CA ALA A 143 3.36 -0.66 9.59
C ALA A 143 3.76 0.23 8.40
N LEU A 144 4.98 0.77 8.39
CA LEU A 144 5.47 1.60 7.29
C LEU A 144 5.45 0.85 5.96
N SER A 145 5.91 -0.41 5.94
CA SER A 145 5.90 -1.26 4.74
C SER A 145 4.48 -1.43 4.19
N GLN A 146 3.51 -1.75 5.05
CA GLN A 146 2.12 -1.98 4.61
C GLN A 146 1.46 -0.70 4.10
N VAL A 147 1.65 0.42 4.78
CA VAL A 147 1.08 1.70 4.37
C VAL A 147 1.66 2.16 3.02
N VAL A 148 2.98 2.07 2.84
CA VAL A 148 3.63 2.38 1.56
C VAL A 148 3.04 1.54 0.41
N GLN A 149 2.73 0.26 0.68
CA GLN A 149 2.17 -0.63 -0.32
C GLN A 149 0.67 -0.40 -0.60
N THR A 150 0.02 0.50 0.15
CA THR A 150 -1.40 0.86 -0.06
C THR A 150 -1.61 2.29 -0.56
N ILE A 151 -0.60 3.14 -0.54
CA ILE A 151 -0.75 4.56 -0.92
C ILE A 151 -1.00 4.75 -2.42
N VAL A 152 -0.49 3.85 -3.25
CA VAL A 152 -0.80 3.72 -4.68
C VAL A 152 -0.94 2.25 -5.02
N LEU A 153 -1.52 1.94 -6.18
CA LEU A 153 -1.59 0.57 -6.70
C LEU A 153 -0.25 0.22 -7.37
N TRP A 154 0.65 -0.38 -6.61
CA TRP A 154 1.89 -0.94 -7.15
C TRP A 154 1.60 -2.21 -7.96
N SER A 155 2.50 -2.54 -8.88
CA SER A 155 2.43 -3.84 -9.57
C SER A 155 2.70 -5.00 -8.60
N ASP A 156 2.25 -6.18 -8.98
CA ASP A 156 2.56 -7.43 -8.28
C ASP A 156 4.07 -7.72 -8.23
N MET A 157 4.86 -7.16 -9.16
CA MET A 157 6.31 -7.33 -9.25
C MET A 157 7.12 -6.24 -8.55
N ALA A 158 6.49 -5.14 -8.12
CA ALA A 158 7.16 -3.90 -7.71
C ALA A 158 8.25 -4.07 -6.66
N PHE A 159 8.05 -4.92 -5.66
CA PHE A 159 8.94 -5.09 -4.51
C PHE A 159 9.49 -6.52 -4.35
N HIS A 160 9.43 -7.35 -5.41
CA HIS A 160 9.95 -8.71 -5.39
C HIS A 160 11.48 -8.78 -5.22
N HIS A 161 12.22 -7.84 -5.81
CA HIS A 161 13.69 -7.85 -5.79
C HIS A 161 14.29 -6.87 -4.80
N ALA A 162 13.56 -5.85 -4.40
CA ALA A 162 14.03 -4.83 -3.46
C ALA A 162 12.87 -4.23 -2.68
N SER A 163 12.95 -4.27 -1.36
CA SER A 163 11.95 -3.65 -0.48
C SER A 163 11.76 -2.17 -0.79
N ALA A 164 10.55 -1.65 -0.55
CA ALA A 164 10.28 -0.21 -0.55
C ALA A 164 11.04 0.53 0.57
N LEU A 165 11.49 -0.21 1.58
CA LEU A 165 12.23 0.30 2.73
C LEU A 165 13.72 0.01 2.61
N ALA A 166 14.54 0.82 3.28
CA ALA A 166 15.99 0.63 3.36
C ALA A 166 16.48 0.92 4.79
N GLN A 167 17.53 0.21 5.18
CA GLN A 167 18.25 0.51 6.42
C GLN A 167 19.17 1.71 6.20
N VAL A 168 19.19 2.63 7.15
CA VAL A 168 20.11 3.77 7.12
C VAL A 168 21.55 3.26 7.32
N PRO A 169 22.50 3.63 6.46
CA PRO A 169 23.89 3.21 6.61
C PRO A 169 24.45 3.57 7.99
N GLY A 170 25.01 2.57 8.68
CA GLY A 170 25.60 2.73 10.02
C GLY A 170 24.62 2.80 11.19
N GLY A 171 23.35 2.47 11.00
CA GLY A 171 22.34 2.38 12.06
C GLY A 171 21.29 1.31 11.81
N ASP A 172 20.46 1.05 12.83
CA ASP A 172 19.36 0.06 12.75
C ASP A 172 18.03 0.67 12.26
N ARG A 173 18.04 1.97 11.96
CA ARG A 173 16.84 2.69 11.56
C ARG A 173 16.42 2.29 10.14
N ILE A 174 15.17 1.88 10.00
CA ILE A 174 14.53 1.61 8.70
C ILE A 174 13.78 2.88 8.25
N ILE A 175 13.91 3.20 6.99
CA ILE A 175 13.25 4.36 6.37
C ILE A 175 12.63 3.94 5.03
N LEU A 176 11.66 4.72 4.56
CA LEU A 176 11.21 4.64 3.18
C LEU A 176 12.37 5.05 2.25
N ARG A 177 12.61 4.24 1.22
CA ARG A 177 13.64 4.56 0.22
C ARG A 177 13.35 5.92 -0.44
N PRO A 178 14.38 6.78 -0.60
CA PRO A 178 14.20 8.12 -1.17
C PRO A 178 13.60 8.13 -2.58
N ASP A 179 13.95 7.15 -3.41
CA ASP A 179 13.40 6.98 -4.76
C ASP A 179 11.90 6.63 -4.72
N ILE A 180 11.48 5.73 -3.85
CA ILE A 180 10.06 5.37 -3.66
C ILE A 180 9.27 6.56 -3.08
N ALA A 181 9.85 7.28 -2.12
CA ALA A 181 9.24 8.50 -1.58
C ALA A 181 9.04 9.57 -2.68
N ALA A 182 9.99 9.70 -3.60
CA ALA A 182 9.88 10.62 -4.73
C ALA A 182 8.77 10.21 -5.71
N VAL A 183 8.64 8.91 -6.01
CA VAL A 183 7.55 8.35 -6.84
C VAL A 183 6.20 8.62 -6.18
N ILE A 184 6.05 8.38 -4.87
CA ILE A 184 4.80 8.64 -4.15
C ILE A 184 4.43 10.13 -4.26
N ARG A 185 5.36 11.06 -3.97
CA ARG A 185 5.09 12.50 -4.10
C ARG A 185 4.69 12.90 -5.52
N ALA A 186 5.41 12.42 -6.53
CA ALA A 186 5.10 12.70 -7.93
C ALA A 186 3.73 12.15 -8.34
N SER A 187 3.33 10.99 -7.80
CA SER A 187 2.03 10.36 -8.07
C SER A 187 0.84 11.20 -7.61
N TYR A 188 1.03 12.04 -6.60
CA TYR A 188 0.00 12.92 -6.04
C TYR A 188 0.10 14.38 -6.51
N ASP A 189 1.04 14.69 -7.43
CA ASP A 189 1.07 16.01 -8.06
C ASP A 189 -0.31 16.31 -8.71
N PRO A 190 -0.91 17.49 -8.48
CA PRO A 190 -2.26 17.83 -8.96
C PRO A 190 -2.46 17.71 -10.47
N VAL A 191 -1.40 17.80 -11.28
CA VAL A 191 -1.49 17.65 -12.73
C VAL A 191 -1.35 16.20 -13.21
N MET A 192 -1.07 15.28 -12.30
CA MET A 192 -1.03 13.84 -12.60
C MET A 192 -2.42 13.23 -12.48
N PRO A 193 -2.80 12.31 -13.40
CA PRO A 193 -4.07 11.60 -13.30
C PRO A 193 -4.11 10.70 -12.08
N ALA A 194 -5.32 10.40 -11.59
CA ALA A 194 -5.51 9.43 -10.52
C ALA A 194 -5.32 7.99 -11.01
N VAL A 195 -5.50 7.75 -12.30
CA VAL A 195 -5.41 6.43 -12.96
C VAL A 195 -4.68 6.57 -14.29
N ALA A 196 -3.86 5.58 -14.66
CA ALA A 196 -3.20 5.50 -15.96
C ALA A 196 -2.99 4.05 -16.39
N HIS A 197 -3.24 3.78 -17.67
CA HIS A 197 -3.04 2.48 -18.32
C HIS A 197 -1.94 2.52 -19.38
N ASP A 198 -1.32 3.66 -19.58
CA ASP A 198 -0.27 3.86 -20.58
C ASP A 198 1.06 4.19 -19.90
N ASN A 199 2.13 3.54 -20.33
CA ASN A 199 3.46 3.66 -19.71
C ASN A 199 4.10 5.05 -19.90
N SER A 200 3.60 5.92 -20.80
CA SER A 200 4.03 7.33 -20.88
C SER A 200 3.78 8.08 -19.56
N HIS A 201 2.89 7.55 -18.71
CA HIS A 201 2.70 8.04 -17.35
C HIS A 201 3.99 7.97 -16.52
N ALA A 202 4.81 6.91 -16.68
CA ALA A 202 6.10 6.80 -15.98
C ALA A 202 7.08 7.90 -16.38
N LEU A 203 7.10 8.31 -17.67
CA LEU A 203 7.89 9.46 -18.15
C LEU A 203 7.44 10.77 -17.48
N ARG A 204 6.13 10.94 -17.31
CA ARG A 204 5.56 12.13 -16.65
C ARG A 204 5.91 12.17 -15.16
N LEU A 205 5.90 11.01 -14.47
CA LEU A 205 6.35 10.90 -13.09
C LEU A 205 7.85 11.23 -12.97
N ALA A 206 8.69 10.64 -13.84
CA ALA A 206 10.14 10.90 -13.85
C ALA A 206 10.44 12.39 -14.03
N ALA A 207 9.75 13.08 -14.93
CA ALA A 207 9.91 14.50 -15.15
C ALA A 207 9.59 15.37 -13.92
N ARG A 208 8.80 14.87 -12.97
CA ARG A 208 8.48 15.56 -11.70
C ARG A 208 9.44 15.26 -10.56
N ILE A 209 10.18 14.18 -10.69
CA ILE A 209 11.18 13.77 -9.69
C ILE A 209 12.52 14.47 -9.96
N LEU A 210 12.80 14.80 -11.22
CA LEU A 210 14.03 15.52 -11.58
C LEU A 210 14.01 16.91 -10.93
N PRO A 211 15.10 17.33 -10.27
CA PRO A 211 15.21 18.71 -9.79
C PRO A 211 15.17 19.67 -10.99
N ASN A 212 14.33 20.68 -10.90
CA ASN A 212 14.34 21.82 -11.82
C ASN A 212 15.66 22.60 -11.67
#